data_28b9ce1b6785f3cc439128686a87f66b
#
_entry.id   28b9ce1b6785f3cc439128686a87f66b
#
_cell.length_a   1.000
_cell.length_b   1.000
_cell.length_c   1.000
_cell.angle_alpha   90.00
_cell.angle_beta   90.00
_cell.angle_gamma   90.00
#
_symmetry.space_group_name_H-M   'P 1'
#
loop_
_entity.id
_entity.type
_entity.pdbx_description
1 polymer ?
#
loop_
_entity_poly.entity_id
_entity_poly.type
_entity_poly.pdbx_seq_one_letter_code
_entity_poly.pdbx_strand_id
1 'polypeptide(L)'
;MGMGRVSFRPTNAEGIILMIRANLIDYMGSDLSIVNAARVSFGKRSSFGGRVGGPNVLKEEDEKLVHYLAKHKHMSPFGHCFASFHIKAPIYVARQLVKHKFLRWNEISRRYVSDPPEFHEPELWRSKATDKKQGSGPALEDQDVHIGTTQRLVAMLYESMLAKGVCEEQARMVLPQNTMTEWYWSGSLDAFADMCNLRTKNDTQWETRDLAFQIDAEMQNLYPIGWLALTRGIQ
;
A
#
# COMPACT_ATOMS: atom_id res chain seq x y z
N MET A 1 2.54 -32.01 7.55
CA MET A 1 1.16 -31.47 7.43
C MET A 1 1.25 -30.23 6.58
N GLY A 2 0.86 -30.32 5.31
CA GLY A 2 0.94 -29.19 4.37
C GLY A 2 -0.21 -28.23 4.64
N MET A 3 0.11 -27.01 5.06
CA MET A 3 -0.86 -25.92 5.04
C MET A 3 -1.09 -25.53 3.58
N GLY A 4 -2.29 -25.86 3.07
CA GLY A 4 -2.70 -25.45 1.73
C GLY A 4 -2.66 -23.93 1.63
N ARG A 5 -1.93 -23.42 0.63
CA ARG A 5 -1.96 -22.00 0.25
C ARG A 5 -3.38 -21.65 -0.19
N VAL A 6 -4.14 -20.97 0.63
CA VAL A 6 -5.37 -20.29 0.20
C VAL A 6 -4.93 -19.08 -0.61
N SER A 7 -4.91 -19.23 -1.92
CA SER A 7 -4.66 -18.13 -2.85
C SER A 7 -5.94 -17.29 -2.97
N PHE A 8 -6.07 -16.29 -2.14
CA PHE A 8 -7.05 -15.22 -2.40
C PHE A 8 -6.53 -14.38 -3.56
N ARG A 9 -7.24 -14.38 -4.68
CA ARG A 9 -6.96 -13.54 -5.85
C ARG A 9 -8.02 -12.45 -5.90
N PRO A 10 -7.77 -11.24 -5.37
CA PRO A 10 -8.71 -10.15 -5.55
C PRO A 10 -8.75 -9.77 -7.03
N THR A 11 -9.95 -9.65 -7.55
CA THR A 11 -10.23 -9.15 -8.90
C THR A 11 -10.79 -7.73 -8.77
N ASN A 12 -10.55 -6.87 -9.78
CA ASN A 12 -11.31 -5.62 -9.91
C ASN A 12 -12.80 -5.91 -10.21
N ALA A 13 -13.63 -4.86 -10.30
CA ALA A 13 -15.05 -4.97 -10.62
C ALA A 13 -15.37 -5.73 -11.93
N GLU A 14 -14.36 -5.93 -12.81
CA GLU A 14 -14.45 -6.63 -14.10
C GLU A 14 -13.90 -8.06 -14.05
N GLY A 15 -13.50 -8.57 -12.87
CA GLY A 15 -12.96 -9.92 -12.72
C GLY A 15 -11.49 -10.08 -13.13
N ILE A 16 -10.77 -9.01 -13.42
CA ILE A 16 -9.35 -9.01 -13.80
C ILE A 16 -8.49 -9.19 -12.54
N ILE A 17 -7.55 -10.13 -12.58
CA ILE A 17 -6.59 -10.34 -11.50
C ILE A 17 -5.57 -9.20 -11.50
N LEU A 18 -5.63 -8.32 -10.51
CA LEU A 18 -4.66 -7.25 -10.35
C LEU A 18 -3.29 -7.82 -10.02
N MET A 19 -2.29 -7.50 -10.82
CA MET A 19 -0.89 -7.88 -10.54
C MET A 19 -0.34 -7.08 -9.35
N ILE A 20 -0.64 -5.78 -9.29
CA ILE A 20 -0.30 -4.90 -8.16
C ILE A 20 -1.49 -4.88 -7.22
N ARG A 21 -1.28 -5.23 -5.94
CA ARG A 21 -2.38 -5.33 -4.98
C ARG A 21 -1.96 -5.03 -3.55
N ALA A 22 -2.89 -4.48 -2.78
CA ALA A 22 -2.84 -4.31 -1.34
C ALA A 22 -4.00 -5.09 -0.71
N ASN A 23 -3.69 -6.12 0.06
CA ASN A 23 -4.69 -6.91 0.80
C ASN A 23 -4.60 -6.56 2.27
N LEU A 24 -5.70 -6.09 2.87
CA LEU A 24 -5.80 -5.91 4.31
C LEU A 24 -5.69 -7.28 5.00
N ILE A 25 -4.80 -7.39 5.97
CA ILE A 25 -4.60 -8.60 6.79
C ILE A 25 -5.29 -8.46 8.11
N ASP A 26 -5.07 -7.33 8.78
CA ASP A 26 -5.59 -7.09 10.14
C ASP A 26 -5.57 -5.59 10.44
N TYR A 27 -6.37 -5.19 11.43
CA TYR A 27 -6.41 -3.81 11.90
C TYR A 27 -6.78 -3.73 13.37
N MET A 28 -6.42 -2.63 14.01
CA MET A 28 -6.72 -2.35 15.41
C MET A 28 -7.29 -0.94 15.57
N GLY A 29 -8.31 -0.82 16.40
CA GLY A 29 -8.91 0.47 16.74
C GLY A 29 -10.08 0.85 15.83
N SER A 30 -10.55 2.07 16.02
CA SER A 30 -11.64 2.70 15.27
C SER A 30 -11.55 4.21 15.48
N ASP A 31 -12.40 5.01 14.81
CA ASP A 31 -12.49 6.44 15.06
C ASP A 31 -12.72 6.79 16.54
N LEU A 32 -13.46 5.95 17.27
CA LEU A 32 -13.65 6.11 18.72
C LEU A 32 -12.34 5.91 19.52
N SER A 33 -11.42 5.11 19.02
CA SER A 33 -10.10 4.93 19.64
C SER A 33 -9.29 6.22 19.62
N ILE A 34 -9.33 6.97 18.51
CA ILE A 34 -8.71 8.31 18.36
C ILE A 34 -9.29 9.26 19.41
N VAL A 35 -10.62 9.32 19.52
CA VAL A 35 -11.33 10.17 20.46
C VAL A 35 -10.93 9.85 21.92
N ASN A 36 -10.94 8.56 22.29
CA ASN A 36 -10.64 8.15 23.64
C ASN A 36 -9.15 8.31 23.99
N ALA A 37 -8.25 8.12 23.02
CA ALA A 37 -6.83 8.42 23.22
C ALA A 37 -6.60 9.91 23.49
N ALA A 38 -7.33 10.81 22.82
CA ALA A 38 -7.25 12.24 23.10
C ALA A 38 -7.89 12.62 24.47
N ARG A 39 -9.06 12.04 24.78
CA ARG A 39 -9.82 12.37 25.98
C ARG A 39 -9.20 11.86 27.28
N VAL A 40 -8.31 10.85 27.21
CA VAL A 40 -7.64 10.29 28.39
C VAL A 40 -6.83 11.36 29.15
N SER A 41 -6.28 12.36 28.47
CA SER A 41 -5.56 13.49 29.05
C SER A 41 -6.45 14.34 30.01
N PHE A 42 -7.75 14.23 29.88
CA PHE A 42 -8.73 14.92 30.71
C PHE A 42 -9.49 13.98 31.65
N GLY A 43 -9.05 12.71 31.76
CA GLY A 43 -9.75 11.68 32.54
C GLY A 43 -11.15 11.36 32.02
N LYS A 44 -11.42 11.58 30.72
CA LYS A 44 -12.74 11.41 30.08
C LYS A 44 -12.71 10.25 29.09
N ARG A 45 -13.90 9.71 28.84
CA ARG A 45 -14.14 8.67 27.84
C ARG A 45 -15.46 8.93 27.10
N SER A 46 -15.48 8.63 25.81
CA SER A 46 -16.67 8.65 24.98
C SER A 46 -17.10 7.24 24.57
N SER A 47 -18.31 7.14 24.04
CA SER A 47 -18.88 5.94 23.42
C SER A 47 -19.52 6.33 22.10
N PHE A 48 -19.72 5.38 21.20
CA PHE A 48 -20.50 5.62 20.00
C PHE A 48 -21.89 6.16 20.35
N GLY A 49 -22.36 7.13 19.56
CA GLY A 49 -23.74 7.56 19.53
C GLY A 49 -24.57 6.58 18.68
N GLY A 50 -25.87 6.65 18.79
CA GLY A 50 -26.77 5.83 18.00
C GLY A 50 -27.70 4.93 18.86
N ARG A 51 -28.67 4.30 18.18
CA ARG A 51 -29.61 3.35 18.84
C ARG A 51 -28.89 2.02 19.03
N VAL A 52 -29.23 1.29 20.09
CA VAL A 52 -28.77 -0.07 20.33
C VAL A 52 -29.09 -0.94 19.11
N GLY A 53 -28.05 -1.57 18.51
CA GLY A 53 -28.18 -2.38 17.29
C GLY A 53 -28.09 -1.60 15.98
N GLY A 54 -27.85 -0.27 16.01
CA GLY A 54 -27.60 0.56 14.86
C GLY A 54 -26.08 0.66 14.54
N PRO A 55 -25.71 1.37 13.44
CA PRO A 55 -24.31 1.54 13.08
C PRO A 55 -23.53 2.30 14.16
N ASN A 56 -22.25 1.97 14.30
CA ASN A 56 -21.31 2.64 15.18
C ASN A 56 -20.96 4.04 14.63
N VAL A 57 -21.69 5.06 15.03
CA VAL A 57 -21.50 6.44 14.58
C VAL A 57 -20.87 7.25 15.72
N LEU A 58 -19.86 8.06 15.41
CA LEU A 58 -19.34 9.03 16.37
C LEU A 58 -20.41 10.06 16.71
N LYS A 59 -20.35 10.59 17.92
CA LYS A 59 -21.10 11.79 18.29
C LYS A 59 -20.54 12.99 17.54
N GLU A 60 -21.36 13.96 17.22
CA GLU A 60 -20.96 15.17 16.50
C GLU A 60 -19.78 15.92 17.18
N GLU A 61 -19.80 15.98 18.51
CA GLU A 61 -18.71 16.57 19.30
C GLU A 61 -17.38 15.81 19.21
N ASP A 62 -17.44 14.47 19.05
CA ASP A 62 -16.28 13.61 18.90
C ASP A 62 -15.72 13.69 17.47
N GLU A 63 -16.56 13.79 16.47
CA GLU A 63 -16.16 14.03 15.09
C GLU A 63 -15.42 15.38 14.95
N LYS A 64 -16.00 16.44 15.54
CA LYS A 64 -15.34 17.76 15.61
C LYS A 64 -13.97 17.70 16.29
N LEU A 65 -13.85 16.89 17.36
CA LEU A 65 -12.57 16.67 18.03
C LEU A 65 -11.56 16.01 17.11
N VAL A 66 -11.92 14.96 16.36
CA VAL A 66 -11.00 14.29 15.42
C VAL A 66 -10.48 15.27 14.36
N HIS A 67 -11.37 16.07 13.75
CA HIS A 67 -10.97 17.12 12.79
C HIS A 67 -10.08 18.19 13.43
N TYR A 68 -10.36 18.61 14.66
CA TYR A 68 -9.54 19.56 15.39
C TYR A 68 -8.12 19.00 15.61
N LEU A 69 -7.99 17.73 16.04
CA LEU A 69 -6.70 17.07 16.28
C LEU A 69 -5.86 17.02 14.99
N ALA A 70 -6.46 16.62 13.87
CA ALA A 70 -5.79 16.56 12.58
C ALA A 70 -5.33 17.95 12.12
N LYS A 71 -6.21 18.95 12.18
CA LYS A 71 -5.92 20.34 11.78
C LYS A 71 -4.75 20.94 12.58
N HIS A 72 -4.69 20.67 13.87
CA HIS A 72 -3.64 21.18 14.77
C HIS A 72 -2.44 20.24 14.89
N LYS A 73 -2.38 19.18 14.08
CA LYS A 73 -1.29 18.19 14.05
C LYS A 73 -1.02 17.51 15.40
N HIS A 74 -2.07 17.30 16.18
CA HIS A 74 -2.02 16.50 17.40
C HIS A 74 -2.10 15.01 17.01
N MET A 75 -0.98 14.46 16.54
CA MET A 75 -0.97 13.19 15.81
C MET A 75 -1.02 11.96 16.71
N SER A 76 -0.57 12.04 17.99
CA SER A 76 -0.47 10.86 18.86
C SER A 76 -1.78 10.06 19.01
N PRO A 77 -3.00 10.65 19.07
CA PRO A 77 -4.23 9.87 19.13
C PRO A 77 -4.45 8.96 17.91
N PHE A 78 -4.03 9.38 16.71
CA PHE A 78 -4.14 8.59 15.48
C PHE A 78 -3.21 7.38 15.48
N GLY A 79 -2.11 7.44 16.23
CA GLY A 79 -1.17 6.34 16.41
C GLY A 79 -1.76 5.12 17.15
N HIS A 80 -2.95 5.24 17.77
CA HIS A 80 -3.67 4.14 18.41
C HIS A 80 -4.60 3.36 17.46
N CYS A 81 -4.67 3.76 16.18
CA CYS A 81 -5.28 3.00 15.10
C CYS A 81 -4.18 2.46 14.20
N PHE A 82 -4.25 1.19 13.84
CA PHE A 82 -3.16 0.49 13.18
C PHE A 82 -3.69 -0.48 12.13
N ALA A 83 -3.00 -0.63 11.01
CA ALA A 83 -3.36 -1.59 9.97
C ALA A 83 -2.15 -2.36 9.48
N SER A 84 -2.38 -3.57 8.98
CA SER A 84 -1.40 -4.44 8.36
C SER A 84 -1.89 -4.89 7.00
N PHE A 85 -1.06 -4.70 5.98
CA PHE A 85 -1.35 -5.10 4.61
C PHE A 85 -0.34 -6.13 4.13
N HIS A 86 -0.79 -7.06 3.28
CA HIS A 86 0.06 -7.85 2.41
C HIS A 86 0.04 -7.22 1.03
N ILE A 87 1.20 -6.75 0.60
CA ILE A 87 1.37 -6.06 -0.67
C ILE A 87 2.06 -6.98 -1.66
N LYS A 88 1.62 -6.94 -2.92
CA LYS A 88 2.34 -7.49 -4.07
C LYS A 88 2.52 -6.39 -5.10
N ALA A 89 3.77 -6.10 -5.47
CA ALA A 89 4.09 -5.08 -6.47
C ALA A 89 5.51 -5.31 -7.02
N PRO A 90 5.90 -4.68 -8.15
CA PRO A 90 7.26 -4.78 -8.66
C PRO A 90 8.28 -4.05 -7.77
N ILE A 91 9.53 -4.49 -7.82
CA ILE A 91 10.64 -3.94 -7.02
C ILE A 91 10.76 -2.43 -7.16
N TYR A 92 10.56 -1.87 -8.36
CA TYR A 92 10.67 -0.41 -8.54
C TYR A 92 9.59 0.38 -7.77
N VAL A 93 8.40 -0.21 -7.52
CA VAL A 93 7.37 0.36 -6.64
C VAL A 93 7.77 0.20 -5.18
N ALA A 94 8.19 -1.01 -4.79
CA ALA A 94 8.66 -1.30 -3.44
C ALA A 94 9.75 -0.33 -2.98
N ARG A 95 10.71 -0.01 -3.85
CA ARG A 95 11.79 0.95 -3.58
C ARG A 95 11.33 2.38 -3.30
N GLN A 96 10.19 2.80 -3.83
CA GLN A 96 9.62 4.10 -3.52
C GLN A 96 8.91 4.08 -2.17
N LEU A 97 8.25 2.97 -1.83
CA LEU A 97 7.40 2.84 -0.65
C LEU A 97 8.18 2.52 0.62
N VAL A 98 9.24 1.74 0.55
CA VAL A 98 10.07 1.37 1.72
C VAL A 98 10.68 2.58 2.44
N LYS A 99 10.73 3.75 1.80
CA LYS A 99 11.28 4.99 2.36
C LYS A 99 10.31 5.73 3.29
N HIS A 100 9.04 5.34 3.34
CA HIS A 100 8.06 5.95 4.24
C HIS A 100 8.36 5.58 5.69
N LYS A 101 8.39 6.59 6.56
CA LYS A 101 8.72 6.44 7.98
C LYS A 101 7.53 5.85 8.75
N PHE A 102 7.84 5.22 9.88
CA PHE A 102 6.87 4.65 10.83
C PHE A 102 6.01 3.51 10.30
N LEU A 103 6.33 2.98 9.11
CA LEU A 103 5.73 1.80 8.52
C LEU A 103 6.73 0.63 8.61
N ARG A 104 6.30 -0.49 9.21
CA ARG A 104 7.13 -1.71 9.37
C ARG A 104 7.06 -2.52 8.09
N TRP A 105 8.22 -3.03 7.67
CA TRP A 105 8.41 -3.68 6.38
C TRP A 105 9.10 -5.03 6.54
N ASN A 106 8.45 -6.10 6.04
CA ASN A 106 9.05 -7.41 5.92
C ASN A 106 8.77 -7.95 4.52
N GLU A 107 9.82 -8.09 3.72
CA GLU A 107 9.74 -8.45 2.31
C GLU A 107 10.24 -9.88 2.08
N ILE A 108 9.62 -10.58 1.12
CA ILE A 108 10.14 -11.85 0.60
C ILE A 108 11.57 -11.64 0.11
N SER A 109 12.47 -12.53 0.48
CA SER A 109 13.87 -12.39 0.12
C SER A 109 14.31 -13.46 -0.87
N ARG A 110 14.68 -13.01 -2.04
CA ARG A 110 15.32 -13.84 -3.06
C ARG A 110 16.73 -14.32 -2.69
N ARG A 111 17.17 -14.10 -1.45
CA ARG A 111 18.34 -14.79 -0.87
C ARG A 111 17.99 -16.19 -0.38
N TYR A 112 16.69 -16.47 -0.16
CA TYR A 112 16.20 -17.72 0.43
C TYR A 112 15.15 -18.41 -0.44
N VAL A 113 14.62 -17.70 -1.45
CA VAL A 113 13.53 -18.18 -2.30
C VAL A 113 14.04 -18.24 -3.74
N SER A 114 13.96 -19.43 -4.32
CA SER A 114 14.41 -19.75 -5.68
C SER A 114 13.27 -19.99 -6.68
N ASP A 115 12.01 -19.77 -6.27
CA ASP A 115 10.85 -19.88 -7.17
C ASP A 115 11.06 -19.06 -8.46
N PRO A 116 10.49 -19.49 -9.60
CA PRO A 116 10.56 -18.74 -10.84
C PRO A 116 10.15 -17.27 -10.65
N PRO A 117 10.88 -16.30 -11.22
CA PRO A 117 10.54 -14.90 -11.09
C PRO A 117 9.27 -14.56 -11.86
N GLU A 118 8.38 -13.76 -11.28
CA GLU A 118 7.25 -13.15 -11.92
C GLU A 118 7.60 -11.71 -12.29
N PHE A 119 7.18 -11.22 -13.45
CA PHE A 119 7.50 -9.89 -13.94
C PHE A 119 6.25 -9.06 -14.20
N HIS A 120 6.29 -7.80 -13.79
CA HIS A 120 5.26 -6.84 -14.12
C HIS A 120 5.46 -6.30 -15.54
N GLU A 121 4.37 -6.23 -16.29
CA GLU A 121 4.26 -5.49 -17.54
C GLU A 121 3.11 -4.49 -17.39
N PRO A 122 3.31 -3.19 -17.64
CA PRO A 122 2.26 -2.21 -17.50
C PRO A 122 1.19 -2.41 -18.58
N GLU A 123 -0.07 -2.18 -18.24
CA GLU A 123 -1.18 -2.23 -19.21
C GLU A 123 -1.03 -1.18 -20.30
N LEU A 124 -0.45 -0.04 -19.96
CA LEU A 124 -0.22 1.08 -20.87
C LEU A 124 1.17 1.67 -20.67
N TRP A 125 1.94 1.75 -21.75
CA TRP A 125 3.17 2.53 -21.80
C TRP A 125 2.85 4.02 -21.82
N ARG A 126 3.64 4.82 -21.08
CA ARG A 126 3.42 6.25 -20.89
C ARG A 126 4.58 7.07 -21.41
N SER A 127 4.25 8.24 -21.96
CA SER A 127 5.24 9.19 -22.42
C SER A 127 6.00 9.84 -21.26
N LYS A 128 7.10 10.51 -21.58
CA LYS A 128 7.78 11.41 -20.63
C LYS A 128 6.88 12.61 -20.32
N ALA A 129 6.80 12.99 -19.05
CA ALA A 129 6.14 14.25 -18.67
C ALA A 129 6.93 15.45 -19.19
N THR A 130 6.22 16.46 -19.69
CA THR A 130 6.81 17.70 -20.25
C THR A 130 6.79 18.85 -19.25
N ASP A 131 5.88 18.82 -18.29
CA ASP A 131 5.54 19.90 -17.36
C ASP A 131 5.99 19.66 -15.92
N LYS A 132 6.57 18.48 -15.63
CA LYS A 132 6.95 18.10 -14.27
C LYS A 132 8.21 17.22 -14.25
N LYS A 133 8.94 17.26 -13.12
CA LYS A 133 10.18 16.48 -12.94
C LYS A 133 9.92 15.01 -12.58
N GLN A 134 8.75 14.68 -12.05
CA GLN A 134 8.36 13.34 -11.59
C GLN A 134 7.02 12.94 -12.21
N GLY A 135 6.75 11.62 -12.20
CA GLY A 135 5.58 11.06 -12.85
C GLY A 135 5.76 10.90 -14.36
N SER A 136 4.71 10.45 -15.01
CA SER A 136 4.67 10.21 -16.44
C SER A 136 3.67 11.14 -17.14
N GLY A 137 3.84 11.32 -18.44
CA GLY A 137 2.86 11.93 -19.33
C GLY A 137 1.66 11.01 -19.61
N PRO A 138 0.86 11.33 -20.62
CA PRO A 138 -0.25 10.49 -21.08
C PRO A 138 0.26 9.14 -21.59
N ALA A 139 -0.68 8.22 -21.85
CA ALA A 139 -0.36 6.99 -22.57
C ALA A 139 0.28 7.30 -23.94
N LEU A 140 1.22 6.48 -24.36
CA LEU A 140 1.75 6.55 -25.71
C LEU A 140 0.63 6.24 -26.72
N GLU A 141 0.65 6.87 -27.88
CA GLU A 141 -0.23 6.51 -29.00
C GLU A 141 0.16 5.14 -29.56
N ASP A 142 1.48 4.91 -29.71
CA ASP A 142 2.04 3.61 -30.10
C ASP A 142 2.41 2.81 -28.84
N GLN A 143 1.72 1.69 -28.65
CA GLN A 143 1.91 0.76 -27.53
C GLN A 143 2.79 -0.44 -27.92
N ASP A 144 3.43 -0.44 -29.12
CA ASP A 144 4.27 -1.54 -29.63
C ASP A 144 5.63 -1.62 -28.92
N VAL A 145 5.60 -1.79 -27.60
CA VAL A 145 6.79 -1.95 -26.75
C VAL A 145 6.71 -3.30 -26.03
N HIS A 146 7.46 -4.27 -26.54
CA HIS A 146 7.43 -5.65 -26.05
C HIS A 146 8.67 -6.00 -25.22
N ILE A 147 8.52 -6.27 -23.93
CA ILE A 147 9.59 -6.69 -23.04
C ILE A 147 9.60 -8.20 -22.74
N GLY A 148 8.55 -8.92 -23.12
CA GLY A 148 8.36 -10.34 -22.78
C GLY A 148 9.50 -11.27 -23.23
N THR A 149 10.16 -10.99 -24.36
CA THR A 149 11.33 -11.77 -24.81
C THR A 149 12.51 -11.60 -23.87
N THR A 150 12.81 -10.36 -23.45
CA THR A 150 13.87 -10.07 -22.49
C THR A 150 13.57 -10.70 -21.12
N GLN A 151 12.31 -10.63 -20.66
CA GLN A 151 11.89 -11.26 -19.41
C GLN A 151 12.14 -12.77 -19.42
N ARG A 152 11.78 -13.46 -20.52
CA ARG A 152 12.05 -14.90 -20.68
C ARG A 152 13.54 -15.21 -20.66
N LEU A 153 14.37 -14.45 -21.36
CA LEU A 153 15.84 -14.65 -21.37
C LEU A 153 16.44 -14.46 -19.98
N VAL A 154 15.98 -13.47 -19.23
CA VAL A 154 16.45 -13.23 -17.86
C VAL A 154 15.99 -14.35 -16.91
N ALA A 155 14.76 -14.85 -17.01
CA ALA A 155 14.29 -15.98 -16.23
C ALA A 155 15.13 -17.23 -16.51
N MET A 156 15.38 -17.55 -17.79
CA MET A 156 16.24 -18.68 -18.19
C MET A 156 17.68 -18.53 -17.66
N LEU A 157 18.24 -17.33 -17.69
CA LEU A 157 19.58 -17.06 -17.14
C LEU A 157 19.59 -17.31 -15.62
N TYR A 158 18.62 -16.77 -14.89
CA TYR A 158 18.48 -16.95 -13.46
C TYR A 158 18.39 -18.44 -13.08
N GLU A 159 17.51 -19.19 -13.74
CA GLU A 159 17.35 -20.63 -13.53
C GLU A 159 18.64 -21.41 -13.87
N SER A 160 19.33 -21.04 -14.98
CA SER A 160 20.60 -21.64 -15.37
C SER A 160 21.69 -21.39 -14.33
N MET A 161 21.76 -20.20 -13.72
CA MET A 161 22.70 -19.89 -12.64
C MET A 161 22.47 -20.78 -11.43
N LEU A 162 21.20 -20.91 -10.99
CA LEU A 162 20.83 -21.79 -9.88
C LEU A 162 21.18 -23.25 -10.19
N ALA A 163 20.84 -23.74 -11.38
CA ALA A 163 21.14 -25.12 -11.81
C ALA A 163 22.66 -25.41 -11.85
N LYS A 164 23.49 -24.39 -12.03
CA LYS A 164 24.97 -24.49 -11.97
C LYS A 164 25.53 -24.35 -10.55
N GLY A 165 24.68 -24.22 -9.53
CA GLY A 165 25.07 -24.09 -8.13
C GLY A 165 25.44 -22.67 -7.70
N VAL A 166 25.09 -21.63 -8.49
CA VAL A 166 25.22 -20.25 -8.02
C VAL A 166 24.18 -20.03 -6.93
N CYS A 167 24.59 -19.46 -5.80
CA CYS A 167 23.67 -19.18 -4.70
C CYS A 167 22.63 -18.11 -5.08
N GLU A 168 21.46 -18.17 -4.45
CA GLU A 168 20.33 -17.27 -4.69
C GLU A 168 20.72 -15.78 -4.51
N GLU A 169 21.61 -15.49 -3.54
CA GLU A 169 22.10 -14.13 -3.29
C GLU A 169 22.77 -13.50 -4.50
N GLN A 170 23.47 -14.30 -5.29
CA GLN A 170 24.15 -13.84 -6.51
C GLN A 170 23.25 -14.00 -7.73
N ALA A 171 22.56 -15.14 -7.86
CA ALA A 171 21.69 -15.39 -9.01
C ALA A 171 20.64 -14.27 -9.23
N ARG A 172 20.06 -13.75 -8.15
CA ARG A 172 19.07 -12.64 -8.21
C ARG A 172 19.60 -11.33 -8.82
N MET A 173 20.93 -11.17 -8.96
CA MET A 173 21.51 -9.93 -9.51
C MET A 173 21.10 -9.64 -10.96
N VAL A 174 20.72 -10.69 -11.71
CA VAL A 174 20.27 -10.56 -13.10
C VAL A 174 18.80 -10.14 -13.24
N LEU A 175 18.02 -10.17 -12.15
CA LEU A 175 16.61 -9.89 -12.19
C LEU A 175 16.33 -8.37 -12.34
N PRO A 176 15.47 -7.97 -13.29
CA PRO A 176 15.19 -6.57 -13.57
C PRO A 176 14.28 -5.93 -12.52
N GLN A 177 14.14 -4.61 -12.57
CA GLN A 177 13.36 -3.81 -11.62
C GLN A 177 11.86 -4.15 -11.62
N ASN A 178 11.33 -4.66 -12.72
CA ASN A 178 9.94 -5.07 -12.83
C ASN A 178 9.65 -6.50 -12.30
N THR A 179 10.65 -7.15 -11.68
CA THR A 179 10.43 -8.40 -10.93
C THR A 179 9.45 -8.13 -9.80
N MET A 180 8.42 -8.98 -9.70
CA MET A 180 7.43 -8.90 -8.62
C MET A 180 8.05 -9.30 -7.29
N THR A 181 7.67 -8.58 -6.24
CA THR A 181 7.98 -8.87 -4.84
C THR A 181 6.74 -8.77 -3.98
N GLU A 182 6.81 -9.28 -2.77
CA GLU A 182 5.71 -9.23 -1.80
C GLU A 182 6.24 -8.85 -0.43
N TRP A 183 5.44 -8.07 0.33
CA TRP A 183 5.83 -7.70 1.68
C TRP A 183 4.63 -7.47 2.60
N TYR A 184 4.87 -7.68 3.88
CA TYR A 184 4.00 -7.20 4.93
C TYR A 184 4.32 -5.75 5.25
N TRP A 185 3.30 -4.91 5.32
CA TRP A 185 3.44 -3.48 5.58
C TRP A 185 2.47 -3.04 6.66
N SER A 186 3.00 -2.66 7.82
CA SER A 186 2.18 -2.39 9.01
C SER A 186 2.54 -1.06 9.61
N GLY A 187 1.53 -0.31 10.04
CA GLY A 187 1.75 0.96 10.70
C GLY A 187 0.48 1.64 11.19
N SER A 188 0.67 2.79 11.80
CA SER A 188 -0.40 3.59 12.34
C SER A 188 -1.18 4.33 11.23
N LEU A 189 -2.38 4.78 11.60
CA LEU A 189 -3.28 5.51 10.72
C LEU A 189 -2.62 6.76 10.12
N ASP A 190 -1.93 7.54 10.94
CA ASP A 190 -1.21 8.75 10.52
C ASP A 190 -0.05 8.44 9.58
N ALA A 191 0.69 7.35 9.82
CA ALA A 191 1.79 6.95 8.95
C ALA A 191 1.31 6.54 7.55
N PHE A 192 0.19 5.80 7.45
CA PHE A 192 -0.43 5.49 6.16
C PHE A 192 -1.05 6.72 5.50
N ALA A 193 -1.63 7.66 6.28
CA ALA A 193 -2.15 8.90 5.74
C ALA A 193 -1.04 9.76 5.11
N ASP A 194 0.11 9.88 5.76
CA ASP A 194 1.29 10.58 5.20
C ASP A 194 1.77 9.94 3.89
N MET A 195 1.78 8.60 3.83
CA MET A 195 2.11 7.87 2.61
C MET A 195 1.09 8.17 1.51
N CYS A 196 -0.20 8.02 1.77
CA CYS A 196 -1.26 8.26 0.79
C CYS A 196 -1.28 9.72 0.31
N ASN A 197 -1.15 10.70 1.22
CA ASN A 197 -1.08 12.13 0.88
C ASN A 197 0.06 12.47 -0.08
N LEU A 198 1.17 11.72 -0.02
CA LEU A 198 2.27 11.89 -0.95
C LEU A 198 2.05 11.11 -2.25
N ARG A 199 1.56 9.85 -2.17
CA ARG A 199 1.59 8.90 -3.29
C ARG A 199 0.33 8.89 -4.16
N THR A 200 -0.76 9.51 -3.73
CA THR A 200 -1.96 9.71 -4.56
C THR A 200 -1.89 10.93 -5.48
N LYS A 201 -0.83 11.75 -5.35
CA LYS A 201 -0.64 12.95 -6.20
C LYS A 201 -0.42 12.60 -7.67
N ASN A 202 -0.81 13.53 -8.55
CA ASN A 202 -0.73 13.36 -10.01
C ASN A 202 0.70 13.24 -10.56
N ASP A 203 1.71 13.67 -9.82
CA ASP A 203 3.13 13.54 -10.17
C ASP A 203 3.78 12.26 -9.63
N THR A 204 3.02 11.40 -8.96
CA THR A 204 3.47 10.07 -8.55
C THR A 204 3.45 9.11 -9.74
N GLN A 205 4.43 8.20 -9.79
CA GLN A 205 4.45 7.10 -10.75
C GLN A 205 3.14 6.30 -10.68
N TRP A 206 2.56 5.95 -11.83
CA TRP A 206 1.22 5.38 -11.93
C TRP A 206 1.02 4.13 -11.06
N GLU A 207 1.94 3.17 -11.15
CA GLU A 207 1.86 1.91 -10.43
C GLU A 207 1.94 2.09 -8.90
N THR A 208 2.72 3.07 -8.45
CA THR A 208 2.79 3.45 -7.03
C THR A 208 1.51 4.16 -6.59
N ARG A 209 0.92 4.97 -7.46
CA ARG A 209 -0.32 5.70 -7.20
C ARG A 209 -1.51 4.75 -7.13
N ASP A 210 -1.57 3.77 -8.03
CA ASP A 210 -2.61 2.73 -8.03
C ASP A 210 -2.61 1.97 -6.70
N LEU A 211 -1.44 1.52 -6.23
CA LEU A 211 -1.32 0.87 -4.94
C LEU A 211 -1.73 1.78 -3.77
N ALA A 212 -1.37 3.06 -3.83
CA ALA A 212 -1.77 4.03 -2.80
C ALA A 212 -3.29 4.23 -2.76
N PHE A 213 -3.98 4.23 -3.90
CA PHE A 213 -5.45 4.30 -3.95
C PHE A 213 -6.13 3.07 -3.36
N GLN A 214 -5.57 1.87 -3.56
CA GLN A 214 -6.10 0.66 -2.93
C GLN A 214 -6.03 0.76 -1.40
N ILE A 215 -4.90 1.24 -0.86
CA ILE A 215 -4.75 1.45 0.59
C ILE A 215 -5.66 2.58 1.08
N ASP A 216 -5.77 3.69 0.34
CA ASP A 216 -6.65 4.82 0.66
C ASP A 216 -8.11 4.36 0.83
N ALA A 217 -8.59 3.52 -0.09
CA ALA A 217 -9.95 2.98 -0.04
C ALA A 217 -10.18 2.08 1.18
N GLU A 218 -9.24 1.18 1.49
CA GLU A 218 -9.35 0.31 2.68
C GLU A 218 -9.30 1.11 3.98
N MET A 219 -8.38 2.06 4.11
CA MET A 219 -8.25 2.89 5.31
C MET A 219 -9.46 3.81 5.51
N GLN A 220 -10.08 4.30 4.42
CA GLN A 220 -11.34 5.06 4.47
C GLN A 220 -12.49 4.20 5.02
N ASN A 221 -12.54 2.93 4.66
CA ASN A 221 -13.57 2.00 5.18
C ASN A 221 -13.37 1.70 6.66
N LEU A 222 -12.12 1.54 7.12
CA LEU A 222 -11.79 1.20 8.51
C LEU A 222 -11.96 2.39 9.47
N TYR A 223 -11.58 3.58 9.04
CA TYR A 223 -11.50 4.79 9.88
C TYR A 223 -12.11 5.99 9.15
N PRO A 224 -13.42 5.99 8.83
CA PRO A 224 -14.02 6.96 7.93
C PRO A 224 -13.78 8.42 8.33
N ILE A 225 -13.87 8.75 9.62
CA ILE A 225 -13.69 10.13 10.09
C ILE A 225 -12.21 10.47 10.26
N GLY A 226 -11.43 9.60 10.91
CA GLY A 226 -9.99 9.82 11.13
C GLY A 226 -9.23 9.92 9.82
N TRP A 227 -9.54 9.03 8.86
CA TRP A 227 -8.91 9.05 7.54
C TRP A 227 -9.25 10.31 6.75
N LEU A 228 -10.54 10.68 6.71
CA LEU A 228 -10.97 11.90 6.05
C LEU A 228 -10.28 13.14 6.63
N ALA A 229 -10.20 13.23 7.96
CA ALA A 229 -9.54 14.33 8.65
C ALA A 229 -8.05 14.45 8.29
N LEU A 230 -7.34 13.33 8.14
CA LEU A 230 -5.90 13.31 7.82
C LEU A 230 -5.58 13.49 6.34
N THR A 231 -6.47 13.11 5.44
CA THR A 231 -6.17 13.10 3.99
C THR A 231 -6.88 14.19 3.21
N ARG A 232 -8.08 14.61 3.61
CA ARG A 232 -8.93 15.56 2.88
C ARG A 232 -9.33 16.80 3.70
N GLY A 233 -9.07 16.79 5.01
CA GLY A 233 -9.45 17.86 5.94
C GLY A 233 -8.36 18.91 6.20
N ILE A 234 -7.16 18.77 5.63
CA ILE A 234 -6.04 19.71 5.78
C ILE A 234 -6.01 20.63 4.54
N GLN A 235 -7.01 21.47 4.40
CA GLN A 235 -6.96 22.64 3.53
C GLN A 235 -6.91 23.92 4.37
#